data_e127fb40dbcd99b9e597c8f446b605b2
#
_entry.id   e127fb40dbcd99b9e597c8f446b605b2
#
_cell.length_a   1.000
_cell.length_b   1.000
_cell.length_c   1.000
_cell.angle_alpha   90.00
_cell.angle_beta   90.00
_cell.angle_gamma   90.00
#
_symmetry.space_group_name_H-M   'P 1'
#
loop_
_entity.id
_entity.type
_entity.pdbx_description
1 polymer ?
#
loop_
_entity_poly.entity_id
_entity_poly.type
_entity_poly.pdbx_seq_one_letter_code
_entity_poly.pdbx_strand_id
1 'polypeptide(L)'
;MNTINTKKFYINGQWMTPNSGQLLDVINPADEEIIAQITIGNEQDLNNAVKAAKVSFESWSVSSVEDRLKLLNKLKEIYQKRFDEMTVAITTEMGCPKDFSSDVQTQSGLDHLNDFIEQLKNFNFENKFHEKSNNYITHEPIGV
;
A
#
# COMPACT_ATOMS: atom_id res chain seq x y z
N MET A 1 -16.24 7.95 -13.00
CA MET A 1 -14.99 7.61 -12.32
C MET A 1 -14.17 8.89 -12.17
N ASN A 2 -13.77 9.26 -10.95
CA ASN A 2 -12.74 10.28 -10.78
C ASN A 2 -11.50 9.76 -11.49
N THR A 3 -10.97 10.57 -12.42
CA THR A 3 -9.81 10.23 -13.25
C THR A 3 -8.62 9.98 -12.32
N ILE A 4 -8.36 8.71 -12.00
CA ILE A 4 -7.12 8.29 -11.36
C ILE A 4 -6.00 8.74 -12.30
N ASN A 5 -4.96 9.36 -11.76
CA ASN A 5 -3.80 9.79 -12.54
C ASN A 5 -2.95 8.56 -12.98
N THR A 6 -3.54 7.66 -13.77
CA THR A 6 -2.91 6.40 -14.20
C THR A 6 -1.57 6.59 -14.90
N LYS A 7 -1.35 7.78 -15.47
CA LYS A 7 -0.10 8.14 -16.18
C LYS A 7 0.92 8.88 -15.30
N LYS A 8 0.71 8.95 -13.98
CA LYS A 8 1.61 9.64 -13.04
C LYS A 8 2.00 8.72 -11.90
N PHE A 9 3.16 9.00 -11.30
CA PHE A 9 3.61 8.34 -10.07
C PHE A 9 3.33 9.24 -8.87
N TYR A 10 2.88 8.64 -7.78
CA TYR A 10 2.74 9.35 -6.51
C TYR A 10 4.03 9.17 -5.70
N ILE A 11 4.87 10.21 -5.68
CA ILE A 11 6.18 10.18 -5.02
C ILE A 11 6.28 11.41 -4.11
N ASN A 12 6.72 11.20 -2.88
CA ASN A 12 6.90 12.27 -1.89
C ASN A 12 5.66 13.16 -1.70
N GLY A 13 4.48 12.57 -1.64
CA GLY A 13 3.22 13.30 -1.46
C GLY A 13 2.71 14.04 -2.70
N GLN A 14 3.29 13.83 -3.87
CA GLN A 14 2.94 14.54 -5.11
C GLN A 14 2.76 13.60 -6.30
N TRP A 15 1.88 13.99 -7.23
CA TRP A 15 1.70 13.31 -8.51
C TRP A 15 2.75 13.79 -9.52
N MET A 16 3.78 12.98 -9.75
CA MET A 16 4.91 13.27 -10.63
C MET A 16 4.67 12.75 -12.05
N THR A 17 5.07 13.53 -13.04
CA THR A 17 5.12 13.06 -14.43
C THR A 17 6.34 12.15 -14.59
N PRO A 18 6.17 10.90 -15.08
CA PRO A 18 7.27 9.98 -15.32
C PRO A 18 8.25 10.50 -16.37
N ASN A 19 9.53 10.11 -16.23
CA ASN A 19 10.58 10.51 -17.17
C ASN A 19 10.58 9.72 -18.49
N SER A 20 10.04 8.48 -18.49
CA SER A 20 10.11 7.60 -19.67
C SER A 20 9.11 7.93 -20.76
N GLY A 21 7.90 8.37 -20.41
CA GLY A 21 6.80 8.58 -21.35
C GLY A 21 6.25 7.31 -22.03
N GLN A 22 6.83 6.13 -21.76
CA GLN A 22 6.37 4.87 -22.34
C GLN A 22 5.05 4.44 -21.69
N LEU A 23 4.06 4.06 -22.50
CA LEU A 23 2.76 3.62 -22.05
C LEU A 23 2.61 2.10 -22.14
N LEU A 24 1.83 1.54 -21.22
CA LEU A 24 1.38 0.16 -21.23
C LEU A 24 -0.14 0.14 -21.12
N ASP A 25 -0.79 -0.63 -21.98
CA ASP A 25 -2.22 -0.85 -21.92
C ASP A 25 -2.58 -1.79 -20.76
N VAL A 26 -3.62 -1.44 -20.03
CA VAL A 26 -4.25 -2.30 -19.02
C VAL A 26 -5.46 -2.96 -19.69
N ILE A 27 -5.45 -4.27 -19.77
CA ILE A 27 -6.45 -5.06 -20.49
C ILE A 27 -7.34 -5.77 -19.46
N ASN A 28 -8.65 -5.70 -19.63
CA ASN A 28 -9.59 -6.53 -18.88
C ASN A 28 -9.56 -7.97 -19.45
N PRO A 29 -9.14 -8.98 -18.69
CA PRO A 29 -9.02 -10.34 -19.20
C PRO A 29 -10.36 -11.05 -19.44
N ALA A 30 -11.48 -10.47 -19.03
CA ALA A 30 -12.81 -11.05 -19.27
C ALA A 30 -13.34 -10.80 -20.68
N ASP A 31 -12.97 -9.67 -21.29
CA ASP A 31 -13.46 -9.24 -22.61
C ASP A 31 -12.33 -8.81 -23.58
N GLU A 32 -11.08 -8.82 -23.07
CA GLU A 32 -9.86 -8.42 -23.80
C GLU A 32 -9.85 -6.93 -24.20
N GLU A 33 -10.71 -6.11 -23.63
CA GLU A 33 -10.78 -4.67 -23.93
C GLU A 33 -9.72 -3.88 -23.14
N ILE A 34 -9.18 -2.84 -23.78
CA ILE A 34 -8.27 -1.89 -23.12
C ILE A 34 -9.08 -0.95 -22.22
N ILE A 35 -8.88 -1.05 -20.91
CA ILE A 35 -9.61 -0.27 -19.90
C ILE A 35 -8.87 0.98 -19.43
N ALA A 36 -7.57 1.00 -19.56
CA ALA A 36 -6.73 2.12 -19.13
C ALA A 36 -5.35 2.07 -19.80
N GLN A 37 -4.57 3.13 -19.59
CA GLN A 37 -3.13 3.15 -19.87
C GLN A 37 -2.38 3.63 -18.64
N ILE A 38 -1.27 2.97 -18.34
CA ILE A 38 -0.31 3.40 -17.31
C ILE A 38 1.00 3.80 -17.96
N THR A 39 1.79 4.62 -17.28
CA THR A 39 3.16 4.92 -17.72
C THR A 39 4.14 3.95 -17.06
N ILE A 40 5.07 3.42 -17.85
CA ILE A 40 6.17 2.59 -17.34
C ILE A 40 7.28 3.53 -16.85
N GLY A 41 7.77 3.28 -15.62
CA GLY A 41 8.89 4.01 -15.05
C GLY A 41 10.22 3.56 -15.65
N ASN A 42 11.20 4.44 -15.57
CA ASN A 42 12.60 4.12 -15.88
C ASN A 42 13.45 4.14 -14.59
N GLU A 43 14.75 3.91 -14.75
CA GLU A 43 15.70 3.90 -13.62
C GLU A 43 15.70 5.23 -12.84
N GLN A 44 15.55 6.37 -13.52
CA GLN A 44 15.50 7.66 -12.86
C GLN A 44 14.23 7.81 -12.00
N ASP A 45 13.10 7.33 -12.47
CA ASP A 45 11.84 7.34 -11.72
C ASP A 45 11.96 6.46 -10.46
N LEU A 46 12.56 5.27 -10.61
CA LEU A 46 12.85 4.36 -9.50
C LEU A 46 13.77 5.03 -8.46
N ASN A 47 14.88 5.62 -8.91
CA ASN A 47 15.83 6.27 -8.03
C ASN A 47 15.21 7.45 -7.27
N ASN A 48 14.35 8.23 -7.92
CA ASN A 48 13.61 9.31 -7.27
C ASN A 48 12.66 8.77 -6.18
N ALA A 49 11.93 7.67 -6.45
CA ALA A 49 11.04 7.06 -5.48
C ALA A 49 11.80 6.50 -4.27
N VAL A 50 12.89 5.76 -4.51
CA VAL A 50 13.75 5.21 -3.45
C VAL A 50 14.38 6.31 -2.61
N LYS A 51 14.85 7.39 -3.23
CA LYS A 51 15.41 8.55 -2.51
C LYS A 51 14.36 9.18 -1.60
N ALA A 52 13.14 9.37 -2.08
CA ALA A 52 12.04 9.92 -1.28
C ALA A 52 11.70 9.02 -0.09
N ALA A 53 11.64 7.71 -0.31
CA ALA A 53 11.38 6.73 0.74
C ALA A 53 12.48 6.73 1.81
N LYS A 54 13.77 6.78 1.40
CA LYS A 54 14.90 6.87 2.33
C LYS A 54 14.87 8.13 3.21
N VAL A 55 14.51 9.28 2.64
CA VAL A 55 14.35 10.52 3.43
C VAL A 55 13.20 10.38 4.43
N SER A 56 12.07 9.81 4.02
CA SER A 56 10.93 9.58 4.91
C SER A 56 11.25 8.57 6.01
N PHE A 57 12.14 7.62 5.75
CA PHE A 57 12.54 6.60 6.73
C PHE A 57 13.17 7.21 7.99
N GLU A 58 13.92 8.31 7.88
CA GLU A 58 14.57 8.97 9.03
C GLU A 58 13.58 9.32 10.14
N SER A 59 12.41 9.85 9.80
CA SER A 59 11.38 10.19 10.76
C SER A 59 10.39 9.05 11.03
N TRP A 60 10.07 8.27 10.01
CA TRP A 60 9.10 7.19 10.13
C TRP A 60 9.63 6.02 10.97
N SER A 61 10.92 5.70 10.88
CA SER A 61 11.57 4.61 11.63
C SER A 61 11.42 4.76 13.15
N VAL A 62 11.38 6.00 13.65
CA VAL A 62 11.25 6.32 15.07
C VAL A 62 9.80 6.68 15.47
N SER A 63 8.83 6.50 14.58
CA SER A 63 7.42 6.77 14.88
C SER A 63 6.89 5.85 15.96
N SER A 64 6.00 6.37 16.81
CA SER A 64 5.37 5.58 17.87
C SER A 64 4.39 4.54 17.32
N VAL A 65 4.10 3.50 18.11
CA VAL A 65 3.03 2.54 17.81
C VAL A 65 1.69 3.26 17.66
N GLU A 66 1.44 4.25 18.51
CA GLU A 66 0.20 5.05 18.48
C GLU A 66 0.04 5.81 17.16
N ASP A 67 1.10 6.43 16.63
CA ASP A 67 1.04 7.16 15.36
C ASP A 67 0.82 6.21 14.18
N ARG A 68 1.43 5.04 14.21
CA ARG A 68 1.20 3.98 13.21
C ARG A 68 -0.23 3.47 13.26
N LEU A 69 -0.78 3.24 14.46
CA LEU A 69 -2.18 2.84 14.66
C LEU A 69 -3.16 3.90 14.16
N LYS A 70 -2.90 5.19 14.42
CA LYS A 70 -3.71 6.29 13.89
C LYS A 70 -3.75 6.26 12.35
N LEU A 71 -2.60 6.08 11.71
CA LEU A 71 -2.51 5.99 10.26
C LEU A 71 -3.27 4.78 9.70
N LEU A 72 -3.06 3.58 10.28
CA LEU A 72 -3.75 2.36 9.85
C LEU A 72 -5.27 2.45 10.03
N ASN A 73 -5.74 2.98 11.16
CA ASN A 73 -7.16 3.20 11.37
C ASN A 73 -7.74 4.19 10.35
N LYS A 74 -7.00 5.25 10.02
CA LYS A 74 -7.42 6.20 8.98
C LYS A 74 -7.47 5.56 7.60
N LEU A 75 -6.49 4.73 7.26
CA LEU A 75 -6.50 3.94 6.02
C LEU A 75 -7.71 3.02 5.97
N LYS A 76 -8.02 2.30 7.06
CA LYS A 76 -9.19 1.44 7.17
C LYS A 76 -10.50 2.20 6.92
N GLU A 77 -10.68 3.36 7.57
CA GLU A 77 -11.87 4.22 7.36
C GLU A 77 -12.04 4.61 5.89
N ILE A 78 -10.94 5.01 5.23
CA ILE A 78 -10.95 5.41 3.82
C ILE A 78 -11.24 4.20 2.94
N TYR A 79 -10.62 3.05 3.23
CA TYR A 79 -10.84 1.81 2.50
C TYR A 79 -12.31 1.39 2.55
N GLN A 80 -12.92 1.42 3.75
CA GLN A 80 -14.35 1.10 3.93
C GLN A 80 -15.26 2.06 3.15
N LYS A 81 -14.96 3.36 3.14
CA LYS A 81 -15.73 4.35 2.38
C LYS A 81 -15.62 4.16 0.87
N ARG A 82 -14.52 3.61 0.40
CA ARG A 82 -14.22 3.39 -1.02
C ARG A 82 -14.30 1.92 -1.42
N PHE A 83 -14.93 1.09 -0.60
CA PHE A 83 -15.00 -0.36 -0.80
C PHE A 83 -15.59 -0.71 -2.19
N ASP A 84 -16.70 -0.09 -2.56
CA ASP A 84 -17.34 -0.31 -3.86
C ASP A 84 -16.47 0.15 -5.04
N GLU A 85 -15.73 1.26 -4.88
CA GLU A 85 -14.78 1.72 -5.91
C GLU A 85 -13.64 0.72 -6.11
N MET A 86 -13.12 0.15 -5.01
CA MET A 86 -12.09 -0.89 -5.06
C MET A 86 -12.63 -2.17 -5.70
N THR A 87 -13.86 -2.59 -5.34
CA THR A 87 -14.53 -3.74 -5.96
C THR A 87 -14.65 -3.58 -7.46
N VAL A 88 -15.07 -2.39 -7.95
CA VAL A 88 -15.18 -2.13 -9.39
C VAL A 88 -13.81 -2.18 -10.06
N ALA A 89 -12.78 -1.58 -9.46
CA ALA A 89 -11.42 -1.61 -10.01
C ALA A 89 -10.90 -3.05 -10.15
N ILE A 90 -11.01 -3.86 -9.09
CA ILE A 90 -10.60 -5.26 -9.08
C ILE A 90 -11.38 -6.07 -10.14
N THR A 91 -12.71 -5.91 -10.19
CA THR A 91 -13.54 -6.59 -11.19
C THR A 91 -13.05 -6.30 -12.61
N THR A 92 -12.76 -5.04 -12.89
CA THR A 92 -12.37 -4.58 -14.22
C THR A 92 -10.94 -5.02 -14.58
N GLU A 93 -10.00 -4.97 -13.64
CA GLU A 93 -8.60 -5.31 -13.90
C GLU A 93 -8.32 -6.82 -13.87
N MET A 94 -9.03 -7.57 -13.02
CA MET A 94 -8.89 -9.03 -12.92
C MET A 94 -9.83 -9.80 -13.87
N GLY A 95 -10.88 -9.16 -14.34
CA GLY A 95 -11.92 -9.84 -15.15
C GLY A 95 -12.73 -10.87 -14.36
N CYS A 96 -12.75 -10.81 -13.04
CA CYS A 96 -13.48 -11.78 -12.21
C CYS A 96 -14.92 -11.34 -11.94
N PRO A 97 -15.83 -12.26 -11.56
CA PRO A 97 -17.20 -11.92 -11.18
C PRO A 97 -17.25 -10.90 -10.05
N LYS A 98 -18.19 -9.96 -10.12
CA LYS A 98 -18.31 -8.85 -9.16
C LYS A 98 -18.45 -9.32 -7.70
N ASP A 99 -19.23 -10.39 -7.47
CA ASP A 99 -19.42 -10.92 -6.11
C ASP A 99 -18.10 -11.50 -5.57
N PHE A 100 -17.30 -12.16 -6.40
CA PHE A 100 -15.98 -12.63 -6.01
C PHE A 100 -15.01 -11.44 -5.73
N SER A 101 -15.08 -10.39 -6.53
CA SER A 101 -14.29 -9.16 -6.28
C SER A 101 -14.67 -8.52 -4.95
N SER A 102 -15.97 -8.45 -4.63
CA SER A 102 -16.48 -7.89 -3.37
C SER A 102 -16.12 -8.76 -2.17
N ASP A 103 -16.64 -9.98 -2.18
CA ASP A 103 -16.71 -10.81 -0.97
C ASP A 103 -15.38 -11.50 -0.64
N VAL A 104 -14.51 -11.63 -1.65
CA VAL A 104 -13.20 -12.26 -1.47
C VAL A 104 -12.09 -11.22 -1.60
N GLN A 105 -11.92 -10.60 -2.75
CA GLN A 105 -10.73 -9.80 -3.02
C GLN A 105 -10.72 -8.47 -2.25
N THR A 106 -11.79 -7.69 -2.33
CA THR A 106 -11.90 -6.42 -1.61
C THR A 106 -12.01 -6.65 -0.11
N GLN A 107 -12.79 -7.66 0.31
CA GLN A 107 -12.93 -8.00 1.73
C GLN A 107 -11.59 -8.42 2.34
N SER A 108 -10.77 -9.22 1.64
CA SER A 108 -9.43 -9.62 2.12
C SER A 108 -8.55 -8.42 2.47
N GLY A 109 -8.60 -7.34 1.69
CA GLY A 109 -7.86 -6.12 1.99
C GLY A 109 -8.29 -5.49 3.32
N LEU A 110 -9.58 -5.49 3.61
CA LEU A 110 -10.12 -4.99 4.88
C LEU A 110 -9.76 -5.90 6.06
N ASP A 111 -9.81 -7.21 5.86
CA ASP A 111 -9.47 -8.21 6.88
C ASP A 111 -7.99 -8.10 7.24
N HIS A 112 -7.10 -8.00 6.26
CA HIS A 112 -5.67 -7.78 6.50
C HIS A 112 -5.39 -6.48 7.26
N LEU A 113 -6.09 -5.37 6.94
CA LEU A 113 -5.96 -4.13 7.72
C LEU A 113 -6.38 -4.32 9.18
N ASN A 114 -7.48 -5.05 9.43
CA ASN A 114 -7.92 -5.36 10.78
C ASN A 114 -6.88 -6.19 11.54
N ASP A 115 -6.35 -7.24 10.90
CA ASP A 115 -5.34 -8.12 11.49
C ASP A 115 -4.05 -7.35 11.81
N PHE A 116 -3.57 -6.52 10.88
CA PHE A 116 -2.38 -5.67 11.13
C PHE A 116 -2.58 -4.70 12.27
N ILE A 117 -3.74 -4.06 12.38
CA ILE A 117 -4.07 -3.16 13.48
C ILE A 117 -4.06 -3.91 14.81
N GLU A 118 -4.65 -5.11 14.85
CA GLU A 118 -4.69 -5.91 16.08
C GLU A 118 -3.31 -6.45 16.47
N GLN A 119 -2.55 -6.95 15.49
CA GLN A 119 -1.18 -7.40 15.72
C GLN A 119 -0.29 -6.27 16.24
N LEU A 120 -0.37 -5.07 15.65
CA LEU A 120 0.43 -3.92 16.05
C LEU A 120 0.14 -3.46 17.49
N LYS A 121 -1.13 -3.54 17.93
CA LYS A 121 -1.50 -3.21 19.32
C LYS A 121 -0.82 -4.10 20.35
N ASN A 122 -0.62 -5.37 19.99
CA ASN A 122 -0.15 -6.41 20.90
C ASN A 122 1.32 -6.77 20.66
N PHE A 123 1.99 -6.16 19.66
CA PHE A 123 3.35 -6.50 19.28
C PHE A 123 4.35 -5.88 20.25
N ASN A 124 5.19 -6.73 20.86
CA ASN A 124 6.27 -6.30 21.73
C ASN A 124 7.55 -6.10 20.88
N PHE A 125 7.94 -4.85 20.68
CA PHE A 125 9.18 -4.50 19.97
C PHE A 125 10.45 -4.79 20.77
N GLU A 126 10.33 -4.94 22.09
CA GLU A 126 11.43 -5.30 22.97
C GLU A 126 11.00 -6.43 23.89
N ASN A 127 11.73 -7.53 23.91
CA ASN A 127 11.49 -8.69 24.73
C ASN A 127 12.76 -9.11 25.47
N LYS A 128 12.64 -9.51 26.74
CA LYS A 128 13.77 -10.17 27.41
C LYS A 128 14.13 -11.47 26.70
N PHE A 129 15.42 -11.73 26.52
CA PHE A 129 15.91 -12.99 25.95
C PHE A 129 15.43 -14.21 26.77
N HIS A 130 15.42 -14.11 28.10
CA HIS A 130 14.72 -14.98 29.04
C HIS A 130 14.55 -14.26 30.38
N GLU A 131 13.67 -14.77 31.26
CA GLU A 131 13.27 -14.09 32.50
C GLU A 131 14.42 -13.62 33.42
N LYS A 132 15.50 -14.41 33.50
CA LYS A 132 16.68 -14.13 34.34
C LYS A 132 17.79 -13.38 33.58
N SER A 133 17.58 -13.02 32.34
CA SER A 133 18.57 -12.34 31.50
C SER A 133 18.45 -10.81 31.62
N ASN A 134 19.59 -10.13 31.55
CA ASN A 134 19.64 -8.68 31.31
C ASN A 134 19.77 -8.37 29.81
N ASN A 135 19.72 -9.39 28.93
CA ASN A 135 19.77 -9.21 27.48
C ASN A 135 18.35 -9.12 26.93
N TYR A 136 18.21 -8.28 25.91
CA TYR A 136 16.95 -8.04 25.22
C TYR A 136 17.08 -8.39 23.72
N ILE A 137 15.97 -8.79 23.14
CA ILE A 137 15.77 -8.86 21.69
C ILE A 137 14.93 -7.65 21.30
N THR A 138 15.48 -6.79 20.44
CA THR A 138 14.79 -5.62 19.91
C THR A 138 14.46 -5.82 18.44
N HIS A 139 13.29 -5.33 18.03
CA HIS A 139 12.85 -5.33 16.63
C HIS A 139 12.92 -3.91 16.11
N GLU A 140 13.92 -3.64 15.28
CA GLU A 140 14.18 -2.30 14.73
C GLU A 140 13.98 -2.28 13.21
N PRO A 141 13.51 -1.16 12.64
CA PRO A 141 13.42 -1.01 11.20
C PRO A 141 14.83 -0.90 10.60
N ILE A 142 15.09 -1.63 9.52
CA ILE A 142 16.43 -1.75 8.93
C ILE A 142 16.63 -0.92 7.65
N GLY A 143 15.59 -0.32 7.12
CA GLY A 143 15.67 0.48 5.89
C GLY A 143 14.43 0.41 5.01
N VAL A 144 14.61 0.82 3.78
CA VAL A 144 13.59 0.88 2.71
C VAL A 144 13.92 -0.17 1.67
#